data_951c49d9d7254e88669ee32c135c147f
#
_entry.id   951c49d9d7254e88669ee32c135c147f
#
_cell.length_a   1.000
_cell.length_b   1.000
_cell.length_c   1.000
_cell.angle_alpha   90.00
_cell.angle_beta   90.00
_cell.angle_gamma   90.00
#
_symmetry.space_group_name_H-M   'P 1'
#
loop_
_entity.id
_entity.type
_entity.pdbx_description
1 polymer ?
#
loop_
_entity_poly.entity_id
_entity_poly.type
_entity_poly.pdbx_seq_one_letter_code
_entity_poly.pdbx_strand_id
1 'polypeptide(L)'
;VVSFSNIAYSDTFYGVGDSTTGTYADWMKTVYNRAGMPELLSIPLTTFDKDYNLVPMAAESWSQSDDGLTWTFKLRDGLVWSDGPALKASDYIFALTRAVTTGFDFGWYYSFAAGIKNWNAVSDGSKDVSELGIRAVDDLTIEVTTESVKPYLPGVFSLWFPVAEHAWKKHGDE
;
A
#
# COMPACT_ATOMS: atom_id res chain seq x y z
N VAL A 1 2.19 -12.97 -2.24
CA VAL A 1 3.05 -13.32 -1.07
C VAL A 1 4.47 -12.96 -1.42
N VAL A 2 5.09 -12.04 -0.72
CA VAL A 2 6.50 -11.71 -0.90
C VAL A 2 7.33 -12.85 -0.34
N SER A 3 8.17 -13.48 -1.16
CA SER A 3 9.08 -14.53 -0.70
C SER A 3 10.28 -13.89 0.01
N PHE A 4 10.39 -14.09 1.30
CA PHE A 4 11.61 -13.79 2.05
C PHE A 4 12.54 -15.01 1.97
N SER A 5 13.31 -15.12 0.89
CA SER A 5 14.38 -16.11 0.82
C SER A 5 15.51 -15.67 1.74
N ASN A 6 15.59 -16.24 2.92
CA ASN A 6 16.69 -16.24 3.91
C ASN A 6 16.29 -15.90 5.35
N ILE A 7 15.06 -16.17 5.74
CA ILE A 7 14.76 -16.24 7.16
C ILE A 7 14.77 -17.73 7.55
N ALA A 8 15.90 -18.21 8.03
CA ALA A 8 15.99 -19.53 8.66
C ALA A 8 15.41 -19.41 10.08
N TYR A 9 14.11 -19.64 10.22
CA TYR A 9 13.47 -19.70 11.52
C TYR A 9 12.67 -20.98 11.69
N SER A 10 12.44 -21.32 12.95
CA SER A 10 11.71 -22.53 13.36
C SER A 10 10.48 -22.76 12.51
N ASP A 11 10.20 -24.01 12.19
CA ASP A 11 9.04 -24.47 11.42
C ASP A 11 7.69 -24.14 12.06
N THR A 12 7.68 -23.35 13.13
CA THR A 12 6.46 -23.00 13.88
C THR A 12 6.34 -21.49 14.00
N PHE A 13 5.34 -20.92 13.32
CA PHE A 13 4.91 -19.54 13.48
C PHE A 13 3.89 -19.44 14.62
N TYR A 14 4.24 -18.72 15.68
CA TYR A 14 3.30 -18.39 16.76
C TYR A 14 2.70 -17.02 16.49
N GLY A 15 1.60 -16.97 15.78
CA GLY A 15 0.79 -15.77 15.62
C GLY A 15 -0.37 -15.77 16.61
N VAL A 16 -0.71 -14.62 17.16
CA VAL A 16 -2.01 -14.43 17.81
C VAL A 16 -3.03 -14.37 16.68
N GLY A 17 -3.56 -15.51 16.29
CA GLY A 17 -4.60 -15.60 15.28
C GLY A 17 -5.93 -15.20 15.89
N ASP A 18 -6.59 -14.19 15.36
CA ASP A 18 -8.01 -14.07 15.52
C ASP A 18 -8.67 -15.15 14.65
N SER A 19 -9.52 -15.97 15.27
CA SER A 19 -10.24 -17.06 14.63
C SER A 19 -11.36 -16.58 13.71
N THR A 20 -11.51 -15.29 13.49
CA THR A 20 -12.50 -14.74 12.57
C THR A 20 -12.08 -15.00 11.13
N THR A 21 -12.91 -15.72 10.44
CA THR A 21 -12.81 -16.19 9.08
C THR A 21 -12.78 -15.02 8.07
N GLY A 22 -11.63 -14.42 7.87
CA GLY A 22 -11.39 -13.45 6.80
C GLY A 22 -10.43 -14.01 5.76
N THR A 23 -10.61 -13.66 4.51
CA THR A 23 -9.61 -13.88 3.48
C THR A 23 -8.48 -12.88 3.69
N TYR A 24 -7.44 -13.28 4.40
CA TYR A 24 -6.29 -12.43 4.76
C TYR A 24 -5.46 -11.97 3.55
N ALA A 25 -5.73 -12.49 2.37
CA ALA A 25 -5.01 -12.15 1.15
C ALA A 25 -5.40 -10.78 0.57
N ASP A 26 -6.59 -10.30 0.85
CA ASP A 26 -7.05 -8.98 0.42
C ASP A 26 -7.21 -8.06 1.63
N TRP A 27 -6.19 -7.26 1.89
CA TRP A 27 -6.17 -6.31 3.01
C TRP A 27 -7.33 -5.29 2.96
N MET A 28 -7.93 -5.07 1.79
CA MET A 28 -9.06 -4.16 1.64
C MET A 28 -10.37 -4.76 2.18
N LYS A 29 -10.49 -6.09 2.19
CA LYS A 29 -11.66 -6.79 2.75
C LYS A 29 -11.55 -7.09 4.24
N THR A 30 -10.37 -6.92 4.84
CA THR A 30 -10.06 -7.37 6.20
C THR A 30 -9.66 -6.27 7.16
N VAL A 31 -10.07 -5.04 6.90
CA VAL A 31 -9.70 -3.85 7.71
C VAL A 31 -9.94 -4.03 9.21
N TYR A 32 -11.00 -4.67 9.59
CA TYR A 32 -11.32 -4.90 11.01
C TYR A 32 -10.65 -6.15 11.60
N ASN A 33 -10.12 -7.03 10.76
CA ASN A 33 -9.47 -8.28 11.15
C ASN A 33 -7.96 -8.23 10.86
N ARG A 34 -7.35 -7.07 11.00
CA ARG A 34 -5.92 -6.83 10.72
C ARG A 34 -5.02 -7.41 11.82
N ALA A 35 -5.16 -8.65 12.15
CA ALA A 35 -4.31 -9.32 13.14
C ALA A 35 -2.84 -9.49 12.66
N GLY A 36 -2.24 -8.44 12.07
CA GLY A 36 -0.84 -8.44 11.62
C GLY A 36 -0.55 -9.26 10.36
N MET A 37 -1.58 -9.81 9.71
CA MET A 37 -1.36 -10.66 8.53
C MET A 37 -0.95 -9.89 7.27
N PRO A 38 -1.54 -8.73 6.94
CA PRO A 38 -1.07 -7.94 5.78
C PRO A 38 0.41 -7.58 5.88
N GLU A 39 0.88 -7.22 7.07
CA GLU A 39 2.27 -6.87 7.36
C GLU A 39 3.23 -8.07 7.21
N LEU A 40 2.72 -9.29 7.37
CA LEU A 40 3.49 -10.53 7.19
C LEU A 40 3.47 -11.05 5.75
N LEU A 41 2.39 -10.77 5.02
CA LEU A 41 2.16 -11.31 3.68
C LEU A 41 2.49 -10.33 2.56
N SER A 42 2.61 -9.05 2.87
CA SER A 42 2.80 -7.98 1.90
C SER A 42 3.82 -6.97 2.38
N ILE A 43 4.29 -6.10 1.50
CA ILE A 43 5.34 -5.13 1.77
C ILE A 43 4.80 -3.70 1.60
N PRO A 44 4.68 -2.89 2.68
CA PRO A 44 4.31 -1.48 2.57
C PRO A 44 5.47 -0.64 2.02
N LEU A 45 5.21 0.62 1.68
CA LEU A 45 6.25 1.53 1.21
C LEU A 45 7.31 1.80 2.29
N THR A 46 6.86 2.02 3.52
CA THR A 46 7.69 2.33 4.69
C THR A 46 7.26 1.47 5.86
N THR A 47 8.03 1.43 6.92
CA THR A 47 7.65 0.78 8.18
C THR A 47 8.30 1.48 9.37
N PHE A 48 7.98 1.04 10.59
CA PHE A 48 8.63 1.51 11.81
C PHE A 48 9.50 0.39 12.39
N ASP A 49 10.70 0.72 12.82
CA ASP A 49 11.57 -0.20 13.55
C ASP A 49 11.10 -0.39 15.01
N LYS A 50 11.83 -1.23 15.77
CA LYS A 50 11.55 -1.49 17.20
C LYS A 50 11.64 -0.26 18.10
N ASP A 51 12.32 0.79 17.67
CA ASP A 51 12.51 2.06 18.38
C ASP A 51 11.57 3.15 17.85
N TYR A 52 10.57 2.77 17.03
CA TYR A 52 9.58 3.65 16.37
C TYR A 52 10.17 4.66 15.39
N ASN A 53 11.38 4.42 14.87
CA ASN A 53 11.90 5.23 13.77
C ASN A 53 11.28 4.77 12.46
N LEU A 54 10.90 5.73 11.62
CA LEU A 54 10.43 5.45 10.27
C LEU A 54 11.62 4.98 9.40
N VAL A 55 11.48 3.81 8.82
CA VAL A 55 12.53 3.18 8.00
C VAL A 55 12.00 2.75 6.63
N PRO A 56 12.88 2.71 5.60
CA PRO A 56 12.56 2.19 4.29
C PRO A 56 12.08 0.73 4.32
N MET A 57 11.03 0.42 3.52
CA MET A 57 10.58 -0.95 3.31
C MET A 57 10.60 -1.29 1.81
N ALA A 58 9.47 -1.24 1.09
CA ALA A 58 9.50 -1.36 -0.38
C ALA A 58 10.10 -0.10 -1.03
N ALA A 59 9.81 1.08 -0.51
CA ALA A 59 10.52 2.28 -0.91
C ALA A 59 11.93 2.29 -0.30
N GLU A 60 12.95 2.51 -1.11
CA GLU A 60 14.33 2.70 -0.65
C GLU A 60 14.59 4.14 -0.19
N SER A 61 13.83 5.09 -0.74
CA SER A 61 13.94 6.51 -0.43
C SER A 61 12.66 7.26 -0.79
N TRP A 62 12.50 8.46 -0.24
CA TRP A 62 11.42 9.38 -0.58
C TRP A 62 11.87 10.83 -0.45
N SER A 63 11.20 11.72 -1.17
CA SER A 63 11.43 13.15 -1.14
C SER A 63 10.12 13.91 -1.27
N GLN A 64 10.12 15.15 -0.82
CA GLN A 64 8.98 16.07 -0.91
C GLN A 64 9.33 17.21 -1.83
N SER A 65 8.34 17.68 -2.62
CA SER A 65 8.48 18.87 -3.45
C SER A 65 8.60 20.13 -2.59
N ASP A 66 9.14 21.21 -3.17
CA ASP A 66 9.37 22.48 -2.48
C ASP A 66 8.08 23.11 -1.92
N ASP A 67 6.94 22.91 -2.58
CA ASP A 67 5.63 23.36 -2.12
C ASP A 67 5.03 22.45 -1.03
N GLY A 68 5.67 21.32 -0.75
CA GLY A 68 5.26 20.35 0.25
C GLY A 68 4.02 19.52 -0.11
N LEU A 69 3.51 19.63 -1.34
CA LEU A 69 2.26 18.97 -1.73
C LEU A 69 2.46 17.63 -2.44
N THR A 70 3.64 17.40 -3.02
CA THR A 70 3.92 16.16 -3.76
C THR A 70 5.05 15.40 -3.08
N TRP A 71 4.81 14.11 -2.83
CA TRP A 71 5.80 13.17 -2.36
C TRP A 71 6.17 12.19 -3.48
N THR A 72 7.45 11.93 -3.63
CA THR A 72 8.00 10.95 -4.57
C THR A 72 8.64 9.82 -3.78
N PHE A 73 8.22 8.58 -4.03
CA PHE A 73 8.77 7.36 -3.42
C PHE A 73 9.49 6.56 -4.50
N LYS A 74 10.74 6.20 -4.24
CA LYS A 74 11.54 5.34 -5.10
C LYS A 74 11.51 3.92 -4.54
N LEU A 75 11.00 2.97 -5.31
CA LEU A 75 10.98 1.56 -4.92
C LEU A 75 12.35 0.91 -5.08
N ARG A 76 12.62 -0.09 -4.26
CA ARG A 76 13.78 -0.98 -4.43
C ARG A 76 13.65 -1.77 -5.71
N ASP A 77 14.73 -1.89 -6.45
CA ASP A 77 14.80 -2.81 -7.58
C ASP A 77 14.83 -4.28 -7.11
N GLY A 78 14.35 -5.18 -7.97
CA GLY A 78 14.41 -6.63 -7.73
C GLY A 78 13.35 -7.18 -6.78
N LEU A 79 12.36 -6.39 -6.33
CA LEU A 79 11.20 -6.91 -5.62
C LEU A 79 10.33 -7.75 -6.56
N VAL A 80 9.93 -8.94 -6.09
CA VAL A 80 9.10 -9.86 -6.89
C VAL A 80 7.94 -10.41 -6.08
N TRP A 81 6.85 -10.69 -6.75
CA TRP A 81 5.73 -11.44 -6.19
C TRP A 81 6.11 -12.92 -6.00
N SER A 82 5.41 -13.63 -5.13
CA SER A 82 5.71 -15.06 -4.85
C SER A 82 5.52 -16.00 -6.04
N ASP A 83 4.75 -15.58 -7.04
CA ASP A 83 4.52 -16.29 -8.29
C ASP A 83 5.48 -15.86 -9.42
N GLY A 84 6.43 -14.93 -9.13
CA GLY A 84 7.58 -14.59 -9.94
C GLY A 84 7.59 -13.24 -10.64
N PRO A 85 6.50 -12.59 -11.04
CA PRO A 85 6.48 -11.26 -11.65
C PRO A 85 7.12 -10.19 -10.76
N ALA A 86 7.73 -9.16 -11.38
CA ALA A 86 8.27 -8.02 -10.67
C ALA A 86 7.14 -7.25 -9.95
N LEU A 87 7.39 -6.83 -8.71
CA LEU A 87 6.54 -5.89 -8.00
C LEU A 87 6.86 -4.48 -8.49
N LYS A 88 5.85 -3.74 -8.90
CA LYS A 88 5.98 -2.43 -9.53
C LYS A 88 5.19 -1.34 -8.81
N ALA A 89 5.51 -0.10 -9.12
CA ALA A 89 4.75 1.06 -8.68
C ALA A 89 3.26 0.95 -9.04
N SER A 90 2.94 0.40 -10.23
CA SER A 90 1.56 0.16 -10.66
C SER A 90 0.75 -0.73 -9.72
N ASP A 91 1.36 -1.69 -9.00
CA ASP A 91 0.66 -2.56 -8.06
C ASP A 91 0.17 -1.77 -6.82
N TYR A 92 0.93 -0.76 -6.39
CA TYR A 92 0.51 0.17 -5.33
C TYR A 92 -0.60 1.09 -5.81
N ILE A 93 -0.48 1.64 -7.03
CA ILE A 93 -1.51 2.50 -7.62
C ILE A 93 -2.81 1.71 -7.79
N PHE A 94 -2.74 0.49 -8.32
CA PHE A 94 -3.89 -0.39 -8.48
C PHE A 94 -4.61 -0.64 -7.16
N ALA A 95 -3.87 -0.88 -6.07
CA ALA A 95 -4.44 -1.09 -4.74
C ALA A 95 -5.31 0.09 -4.28
N LEU A 96 -4.82 1.34 -4.36
CA LEU A 96 -5.58 2.51 -3.94
C LEU A 96 -6.69 2.90 -4.92
N THR A 97 -6.46 2.73 -6.22
CA THR A 97 -7.49 2.91 -7.25
C THR A 97 -8.69 2.00 -6.98
N ARG A 98 -8.42 0.74 -6.67
CA ARG A 98 -9.45 -0.23 -6.31
C ARG A 98 -10.13 0.14 -4.98
N ALA A 99 -9.36 0.55 -3.98
CA ALA A 99 -9.90 0.96 -2.70
C ALA A 99 -10.88 2.15 -2.82
N VAL A 100 -10.55 3.17 -3.60
CA VAL A 100 -11.41 4.36 -3.75
C VAL A 100 -12.67 4.06 -4.55
N THR A 101 -12.61 3.14 -5.52
CA THR A 101 -13.74 2.83 -6.41
C THR A 101 -14.71 1.79 -5.85
N THR A 102 -14.28 0.95 -4.91
CA THR A 102 -15.12 -0.11 -4.32
C THR A 102 -15.78 0.28 -2.99
N GLY A 103 -15.56 1.50 -2.51
CA GLY A 103 -16.15 1.96 -1.24
C GLY A 103 -15.50 1.31 -0.02
N PHE A 104 -14.20 1.19 -0.04
CA PHE A 104 -13.40 0.61 1.05
C PHE A 104 -13.63 1.32 2.39
N ASP A 105 -14.02 0.59 3.42
CA ASP A 105 -14.39 1.14 4.73
C ASP A 105 -13.27 1.95 5.41
N PHE A 106 -12.01 1.66 5.09
CA PHE A 106 -10.86 2.41 5.58
C PHE A 106 -10.46 3.60 4.67
N GLY A 107 -11.30 3.94 3.69
CA GLY A 107 -11.07 5.06 2.75
C GLY A 107 -10.84 6.40 3.45
N TRP A 108 -11.44 6.62 4.63
CA TRP A 108 -11.21 7.81 5.45
C TRP A 108 -9.74 8.01 5.81
N TYR A 109 -8.98 6.94 5.95
CA TYR A 109 -7.55 7.00 6.24
C TYR A 109 -6.77 7.69 5.11
N TYR A 110 -7.09 7.35 3.87
CA TYR A 110 -6.45 7.93 2.69
C TYR A 110 -6.98 9.32 2.36
N SER A 111 -8.25 9.61 2.65
CA SER A 111 -8.81 10.96 2.47
C SER A 111 -8.34 11.93 3.57
N PHE A 112 -8.38 11.54 4.83
CA PHE A 112 -8.11 12.41 5.97
C PHE A 112 -6.63 12.35 6.42
N ALA A 113 -6.12 11.17 6.77
CA ALA A 113 -4.77 11.04 7.30
C ALA A 113 -3.72 11.27 6.19
N ALA A 114 -3.83 10.59 5.07
CA ALA A 114 -2.95 10.82 3.93
C ALA A 114 -3.29 12.13 3.20
N GLY A 115 -4.54 12.50 3.12
CA GLY A 115 -5.00 13.70 2.43
C GLY A 115 -4.76 13.64 0.93
N ILE A 116 -4.89 12.46 0.32
CA ILE A 116 -4.68 12.25 -1.12
C ILE A 116 -5.64 13.14 -1.90
N LYS A 117 -5.09 13.90 -2.83
CA LYS A 117 -5.85 14.83 -3.66
C LYS A 117 -6.97 14.12 -4.42
N ASN A 118 -8.15 14.73 -4.42
CA ASN A 118 -9.37 14.26 -5.09
C ASN A 118 -9.93 12.92 -4.54
N TRP A 119 -9.44 12.38 -3.42
CA TRP A 119 -9.93 11.10 -2.91
C TRP A 119 -11.46 11.07 -2.78
N ASN A 120 -12.04 12.05 -2.09
CA ASN A 120 -13.49 12.08 -1.85
C ASN A 120 -14.28 12.26 -3.15
N ALA A 121 -13.81 13.13 -4.06
CA ALA A 121 -14.46 13.40 -5.33
C ALA A 121 -14.42 12.20 -6.30
N VAL A 122 -13.38 11.38 -6.21
CA VAL A 122 -13.33 10.11 -6.95
C VAL A 122 -14.20 9.05 -6.27
N SER A 123 -14.21 9.00 -4.95
CA SER A 123 -14.99 8.03 -4.18
C SER A 123 -16.52 8.23 -4.36
N ASP A 124 -16.97 9.48 -4.48
CA ASP A 124 -18.39 9.80 -4.72
C ASP A 124 -18.78 9.84 -6.19
N GLY A 125 -17.85 9.60 -7.10
CA GLY A 125 -18.06 9.57 -8.56
C GLY A 125 -18.15 10.93 -9.24
N SER A 126 -17.85 12.04 -8.52
CA SER A 126 -17.86 13.40 -9.11
C SER A 126 -16.62 13.68 -9.96
N LYS A 127 -15.57 12.86 -9.80
CA LYS A 127 -14.35 12.89 -10.61
C LYS A 127 -13.97 11.51 -11.11
N ASP A 128 -13.28 11.48 -12.25
CA ASP A 128 -12.69 10.25 -12.78
C ASP A 128 -11.51 9.79 -11.92
N VAL A 129 -11.32 8.48 -11.86
CA VAL A 129 -10.23 7.86 -11.09
C VAL A 129 -8.84 8.29 -11.54
N SER A 130 -8.68 8.68 -12.80
CA SER A 130 -7.44 9.23 -13.33
C SER A 130 -7.06 10.59 -12.74
N GLU A 131 -7.99 11.26 -12.06
CA GLU A 131 -7.74 12.52 -11.36
C GLU A 131 -7.28 12.33 -9.90
N LEU A 132 -7.22 11.09 -9.43
CA LEU A 132 -6.72 10.78 -8.10
C LEU A 132 -5.25 11.21 -7.95
N GLY A 133 -4.91 11.83 -6.84
CA GLY A 133 -3.57 12.35 -6.58
C GLY A 133 -2.48 11.30 -6.38
N ILE A 134 -2.53 10.19 -7.12
CA ILE A 134 -1.49 9.15 -7.12
C ILE A 134 -1.15 8.76 -8.56
N ARG A 135 0.12 8.47 -8.82
CA ARG A 135 0.55 7.94 -10.12
C ARG A 135 1.85 7.16 -10.04
N ALA A 136 2.00 6.17 -10.89
CA ALA A 136 3.30 5.59 -11.21
C ALA A 136 3.97 6.46 -12.29
N VAL A 137 5.14 6.99 -12.00
CA VAL A 137 5.95 7.77 -12.96
C VAL A 137 6.68 6.81 -13.90
N ASP A 138 7.19 5.75 -13.32
CA ASP A 138 7.82 4.60 -13.98
C ASP A 138 7.56 3.33 -13.14
N ASP A 139 8.18 2.21 -13.52
CA ASP A 139 8.00 0.93 -12.81
C ASP A 139 8.43 0.97 -11.33
N LEU A 140 9.31 1.89 -10.95
CA LEU A 140 9.88 1.97 -9.59
C LEU A 140 9.60 3.30 -8.90
N THR A 141 8.83 4.21 -9.49
CA THR A 141 8.63 5.55 -8.93
C THR A 141 7.14 5.84 -8.77
N ILE A 142 6.74 6.16 -7.54
CA ILE A 142 5.38 6.56 -7.17
C ILE A 142 5.40 8.04 -6.81
N GLU A 143 4.47 8.82 -7.35
CA GLU A 143 4.15 10.16 -6.88
C GLU A 143 2.79 10.19 -6.21
N VAL A 144 2.72 10.94 -5.10
CA VAL A 144 1.48 11.21 -4.37
C VAL A 144 1.34 12.71 -4.16
N THR A 145 0.25 13.27 -4.66
CA THR A 145 -0.14 14.66 -4.43
C THR A 145 -1.22 14.73 -3.37
N THR A 146 -1.10 15.64 -2.43
CA THR A 146 -2.03 15.83 -1.30
C THR A 146 -2.77 17.16 -1.41
N GLU A 147 -3.94 17.25 -0.77
CA GLU A 147 -4.75 18.49 -0.69
C GLU A 147 -4.08 19.58 0.16
N SER A 148 -3.22 19.19 1.08
CA SER A 148 -2.48 20.09 1.96
C SER A 148 -1.15 19.48 2.35
N VAL A 149 -0.22 20.30 2.84
CA VAL A 149 1.10 19.84 3.27
C VAL A 149 0.97 18.77 4.37
N LYS A 150 1.55 17.59 4.14
CA LYS A 150 1.51 16.42 5.02
C LYS A 150 2.94 15.90 5.29
N PRO A 151 3.70 16.54 6.19
CA PRO A 151 5.10 16.15 6.41
C PRO A 151 5.26 14.73 6.98
N TYR A 152 4.21 14.17 7.55
CA TYR A 152 4.18 12.83 8.12
C TYR A 152 3.70 11.73 7.13
N LEU A 153 3.44 12.09 5.86
CA LEU A 153 2.87 11.18 4.86
C LEU A 153 3.67 9.87 4.70
N PRO A 154 5.01 9.86 4.72
CA PRO A 154 5.75 8.62 4.64
C PRO A 154 5.40 7.62 5.77
N GLY A 155 5.12 8.10 6.98
CA GLY A 155 4.67 7.25 8.08
C GLY A 155 3.26 6.68 7.88
N VAL A 156 2.36 7.44 7.25
CA VAL A 156 1.02 6.97 6.88
C VAL A 156 1.11 5.78 5.92
N PHE A 157 2.09 5.78 5.04
CA PHE A 157 2.27 4.73 4.03
C PHE A 157 2.94 3.45 4.54
N SER A 158 3.17 3.34 5.83
CA SER A 158 3.38 2.04 6.48
C SER A 158 2.15 1.13 6.43
N LEU A 159 1.00 1.67 6.04
CA LEU A 159 -0.26 0.95 5.86
C LEU A 159 -0.72 0.89 4.39
N TRP A 160 0.12 1.26 3.44
CA TRP A 160 -0.17 1.13 2.01
C TRP A 160 0.51 -0.12 1.45
N PHE A 161 -0.27 -1.15 1.21
CA PHE A 161 0.17 -2.43 0.67
C PHE A 161 -0.17 -2.53 -0.82
N PRO A 162 0.67 -3.15 -1.64
CA PRO A 162 0.37 -3.39 -3.04
C PRO A 162 -0.64 -4.55 -3.21
N VAL A 163 -1.31 -4.57 -4.34
CA VAL A 163 -2.14 -5.69 -4.79
C VAL A 163 -1.59 -6.18 -6.13
N ALA A 164 -1.38 -7.49 -6.26
CA ALA A 164 -0.90 -8.12 -7.48
C ALA A 164 -1.97 -8.00 -8.59
N GLU A 165 -1.90 -6.93 -9.39
CA GLU A 165 -2.88 -6.66 -10.45
C GLU A 165 -3.00 -7.84 -11.43
N HIS A 166 -1.88 -8.50 -11.77
CA HIS A 166 -1.86 -9.65 -12.66
C HIS A 166 -2.63 -10.86 -12.10
N ALA A 167 -2.51 -11.11 -10.80
CA ALA A 167 -3.24 -12.17 -10.11
C ALA A 167 -4.73 -11.83 -10.00
N TRP A 168 -5.04 -10.57 -9.64
CA TRP A 168 -6.42 -10.10 -9.57
C TRP A 168 -7.13 -10.19 -10.92
N LYS A 169 -6.49 -9.77 -12.02
CA LYS A 169 -7.05 -9.88 -13.37
C LYS A 169 -7.35 -11.32 -13.78
N LYS A 170 -6.61 -12.28 -13.24
CA LYS A 170 -6.79 -13.71 -13.53
C LYS A 170 -7.88 -14.37 -12.67
N HIS A 171 -8.01 -13.97 -11.42
CA HIS A 171 -8.84 -14.67 -10.43
C HIS A 171 -10.03 -13.83 -9.94
N GLY A 172 -10.06 -12.53 -10.19
CA GLY A 172 -11.11 -11.63 -9.71
C GLY A 172 -11.04 -11.40 -8.21
N ASP A 173 -12.20 -11.13 -7.62
CA ASP A 173 -12.40 -10.91 -6.18
C ASP A 173 -12.79 -12.20 -5.41
N GLU A 174 -12.64 -13.37 -6.00
CA GLU A 174 -12.94 -14.67 -5.40
C GLU A 174 -11.84 -15.17 -4.46
#